data_47e38beac10bf55873c26a8c4d1d1241
#
_entry.id   47e38beac10bf55873c26a8c4d1d1241
#
_cell.length_a   1.000
_cell.length_b   1.000
_cell.length_c   1.000
_cell.angle_alpha   90.00
_cell.angle_beta   90.00
_cell.angle_gamma   90.00
#
_symmetry.space_group_name_H-M   'P 1'
#
loop_
_entity.id
_entity.type
_entity.pdbx_description
1 polymer ?
#
loop_
_entity_poly.entity_id
_entity_poly.type
_entity_poly.pdbx_seq_one_letter_code
_entity_poly.pdbx_strand_id
1 'polypeptide(L)'
;MKPKYREDKAAQVAALLLRLAGGRMSKIKLIKLLYIAEREALLSWRRPIIFDSYVSMDKGPVVSKTLDIMNGEESDREGPWDESITRPDQDFNVEIKKDPGIDELSDAEETIVKSVYERFGEMNQWDLCDFTHSFAEWVDPRGSSIPIDYRDILKGAGKTDIEITSIIDELENLALMDNAMGQ
;
A
#
# COMPACT_ATOMS: atom_id res chain seq x y z
N MET A 1 9.48 5.31 -15.87
CA MET A 1 8.20 4.56 -15.96
C MET A 1 8.06 3.73 -14.71
N LYS A 2 6.85 3.60 -14.13
CA LYS A 2 6.62 2.75 -12.95
C LYS A 2 5.92 1.44 -13.39
N PRO A 3 6.16 0.31 -12.70
CA PRO A 3 5.40 -0.92 -12.91
C PRO A 3 3.90 -0.67 -12.73
N LYS A 4 3.09 -1.53 -13.34
CA LYS A 4 1.63 -1.42 -13.29
C LYS A 4 1.11 -1.75 -11.89
N TYR A 5 0.17 -0.95 -11.39
CA TYR A 5 -0.55 -1.22 -10.15
C TYR A 5 -1.25 -2.59 -10.21
N ARG A 6 -1.09 -3.38 -9.15
CA ARG A 6 -1.62 -4.74 -8.99
C ARG A 6 -2.80 -4.73 -8.02
N GLU A 7 -3.99 -4.44 -8.56
CA GLU A 7 -5.22 -4.43 -7.75
C GLU A 7 -5.57 -5.80 -7.16
N ASP A 8 -5.30 -6.87 -7.90
CA ASP A 8 -5.45 -8.25 -7.44
C ASP A 8 -4.63 -8.52 -6.16
N LYS A 9 -3.37 -8.12 -6.17
CA LYS A 9 -2.52 -8.19 -4.97
C LYS A 9 -3.00 -7.25 -3.86
N ALA A 10 -3.44 -6.03 -4.19
CA ALA A 10 -3.97 -5.09 -3.21
C ALA A 10 -5.15 -5.68 -2.44
N ALA A 11 -6.09 -6.31 -3.15
CA ALA A 11 -7.23 -7.00 -2.54
C ALA A 11 -6.78 -8.16 -1.63
N GLN A 12 -5.80 -8.95 -2.05
CA GLN A 12 -5.28 -10.07 -1.27
C GLN A 12 -4.51 -9.61 -0.02
N VAL A 13 -3.68 -8.57 -0.12
CA VAL A 13 -2.98 -7.98 1.05
C VAL A 13 -3.99 -7.42 2.04
N ALA A 14 -4.99 -6.67 1.56
CA ALA A 14 -6.05 -6.12 2.41
C ALA A 14 -6.85 -7.23 3.11
N ALA A 15 -7.23 -8.27 2.38
CA ALA A 15 -7.95 -9.41 2.96
C ALA A 15 -7.11 -10.17 3.99
N LEU A 16 -5.79 -10.33 3.76
CA LEU A 16 -4.88 -10.93 4.73
C LEU A 16 -4.83 -10.09 6.02
N LEU A 17 -4.66 -8.78 5.93
CA LEU A 17 -4.69 -7.88 7.08
C LEU A 17 -6.03 -7.93 7.83
N LEU A 18 -7.14 -7.94 7.10
CA LEU A 18 -8.48 -8.06 7.68
C LEU A 18 -8.68 -9.41 8.39
N ARG A 19 -8.24 -10.52 7.81
CA ARG A 19 -8.29 -11.84 8.49
C ARG A 19 -7.52 -11.85 9.80
N LEU A 20 -6.32 -11.28 9.81
CA LEU A 20 -5.50 -11.15 11.01
C LEU A 20 -6.17 -10.29 12.09
N ALA A 21 -6.96 -9.31 11.68
CA ALA A 21 -7.74 -8.42 12.56
C ALA A 21 -9.10 -8.98 12.98
N GLY A 22 -9.47 -10.21 12.60
CA GLY A 22 -10.76 -10.79 12.90
C GLY A 22 -11.88 -10.45 11.90
N GLY A 23 -11.54 -9.96 10.71
CA GLY A 23 -12.45 -9.74 9.57
C GLY A 23 -12.89 -8.29 9.35
N ARG A 24 -12.63 -7.39 10.27
CA ARG A 24 -13.05 -5.98 10.21
C ARG A 24 -11.95 -5.04 10.69
N MET A 25 -11.83 -3.89 10.06
CA MET A 25 -10.83 -2.87 10.42
C MET A 25 -11.28 -1.48 9.97
N SER A 26 -10.83 -0.43 10.67
CA SER A 26 -11.06 0.92 10.17
C SER A 26 -10.31 1.16 8.84
N LYS A 27 -10.94 1.89 7.95
CA LYS A 27 -10.38 2.29 6.66
C LYS A 27 -9.00 2.95 6.81
N ILE A 28 -8.88 3.87 7.76
CA ILE A 28 -7.61 4.59 8.01
C ILE A 28 -6.52 3.61 8.41
N LYS A 29 -6.80 2.70 9.34
CA LYS A 29 -5.82 1.69 9.78
C LYS A 29 -5.39 0.78 8.64
N LEU A 30 -6.32 0.29 7.84
CA LEU A 30 -6.01 -0.57 6.70
C LEU A 30 -5.09 0.13 5.70
N ILE A 31 -5.40 1.36 5.33
CA ILE A 31 -4.57 2.16 4.39
C ILE A 31 -3.15 2.40 4.93
N LYS A 32 -3.02 2.63 6.24
CA LYS A 32 -1.69 2.80 6.86
C LYS A 32 -0.89 1.51 6.88
N LEU A 33 -1.50 0.38 7.21
CA LEU A 33 -0.83 -0.91 7.18
C LEU A 33 -0.41 -1.30 5.75
N LEU A 34 -1.24 -1.02 4.76
CA LEU A 34 -0.89 -1.21 3.34
C LEU A 34 0.33 -0.36 2.96
N TYR A 35 0.34 0.93 3.32
CA TYR A 35 1.48 1.81 3.04
C TYR A 35 2.77 1.30 3.71
N ILE A 36 2.71 0.90 4.97
CA ILE A 36 3.86 0.37 5.69
C ILE A 36 4.38 -0.91 5.02
N ALA A 37 3.50 -1.82 4.60
CA ALA A 37 3.89 -3.04 3.90
C ALA A 37 4.58 -2.74 2.55
N GLU A 38 4.06 -1.82 1.76
CA GLU A 38 4.66 -1.34 0.51
C GLU A 38 6.06 -0.75 0.75
N ARG A 39 6.16 0.15 1.74
CA ARG A 39 7.40 0.78 2.14
C ARG A 39 8.46 -0.24 2.55
N GLU A 40 8.11 -1.19 3.40
CA GLU A 40 9.04 -2.21 3.87
C GLU A 40 9.47 -3.16 2.75
N ALA A 41 8.59 -3.55 1.86
CA ALA A 41 8.93 -4.34 0.70
C ALA A 41 9.93 -3.62 -0.22
N LEU A 42 9.68 -2.34 -0.51
CA LEU A 42 10.62 -1.51 -1.28
C LEU A 42 12.01 -1.45 -0.62
N LEU A 43 12.06 -1.25 0.69
CA LEU A 43 13.32 -1.14 1.43
C LEU A 43 14.08 -2.47 1.56
N SER A 44 13.36 -3.58 1.74
CA SER A 44 13.94 -4.91 1.97
C SER A 44 14.27 -5.64 0.68
N TRP A 45 13.41 -5.53 -0.35
CA TRP A 45 13.53 -6.29 -1.60
C TRP A 45 13.64 -5.43 -2.83
N ARG A 46 13.82 -4.12 -2.67
CA ARG A 46 14.00 -3.15 -3.75
C ARG A 46 12.76 -3.01 -4.66
N ARG A 47 11.60 -3.52 -4.23
CA ARG A 47 10.33 -3.39 -4.96
C ARG A 47 9.13 -3.47 -4.03
N PRO A 48 8.07 -2.67 -4.29
CA PRO A 48 6.80 -2.79 -3.59
C PRO A 48 6.05 -4.09 -3.93
N ILE A 49 4.98 -4.38 -3.20
CA ILE A 49 4.11 -5.54 -3.42
C ILE A 49 3.07 -5.23 -4.51
N ILE A 50 2.36 -4.11 -4.36
CA ILE A 50 1.21 -3.75 -5.20
C ILE A 50 1.49 -2.65 -6.23
N PHE A 51 2.63 -2.00 -6.14
CA PHE A 51 3.05 -0.90 -7.03
C PHE A 51 2.05 0.25 -7.11
N ASP A 52 1.48 0.64 -5.97
CA ASP A 52 0.58 1.78 -5.88
C ASP A 52 1.33 3.11 -6.06
N SER A 53 0.60 4.19 -6.21
CA SER A 53 1.11 5.55 -6.08
C SER A 53 0.96 6.01 -4.64
N TYR A 54 1.92 6.77 -4.13
CA TYR A 54 1.89 7.23 -2.75
C TYR A 54 1.74 8.74 -2.68
N VAL A 55 1.00 9.21 -1.69
CA VAL A 55 0.84 10.65 -1.42
C VAL A 55 0.91 10.93 0.08
N SER A 56 1.48 12.08 0.43
CA SER A 56 1.35 12.68 1.76
C SER A 56 -0.02 13.31 1.89
N MET A 57 -0.76 12.92 2.91
CA MET A 57 -2.02 13.56 3.32
C MET A 57 -1.88 14.07 4.76
N ASP A 58 -2.84 14.87 5.24
CA ASP A 58 -2.80 15.45 6.60
C ASP A 58 -2.66 14.39 7.70
N LYS A 59 -3.26 13.22 7.50
CA LYS A 59 -3.17 12.08 8.43
C LYS A 59 -2.01 11.11 8.12
N GLY A 60 -1.01 11.55 7.36
CA GLY A 60 0.16 10.76 7.01
C GLY A 60 0.12 10.19 5.58
N PRO A 61 1.16 9.46 5.17
CA PRO A 61 1.26 8.89 3.84
C PRO A 61 0.22 7.78 3.61
N VAL A 62 -0.21 7.63 2.36
CA VAL A 62 -1.22 6.64 1.93
C VAL A 62 -0.88 6.02 0.59
N VAL A 63 -1.45 4.85 0.32
CA VAL A 63 -1.55 4.22 -1.00
C VAL A 63 -2.73 4.83 -1.75
N SER A 64 -2.45 5.65 -2.76
CA SER A 64 -3.43 6.57 -3.34
C SER A 64 -4.50 5.88 -4.17
N LYS A 65 -4.11 5.01 -5.12
CA LYS A 65 -5.08 4.30 -5.97
C LYS A 65 -5.98 3.38 -5.16
N THR A 66 -5.41 2.65 -4.22
CA THR A 66 -6.18 1.77 -3.33
C THR A 66 -7.17 2.58 -2.49
N LEU A 67 -6.78 3.75 -2.00
CA LEU A 67 -7.66 4.64 -1.25
C LEU A 67 -8.83 5.15 -2.11
N ASP A 68 -8.57 5.56 -3.35
CA ASP A 68 -9.60 6.04 -4.28
C ASP A 68 -10.62 4.93 -4.58
N ILE A 69 -10.15 3.72 -4.85
CA ILE A 69 -11.01 2.54 -5.05
C ILE A 69 -11.83 2.25 -3.79
N MET A 70 -11.21 2.25 -2.62
CA MET A 70 -11.88 2.00 -1.34
C MET A 70 -12.98 3.04 -1.07
N ASN A 71 -12.76 4.30 -1.42
CA ASN A 71 -13.74 5.36 -1.29
C ASN A 71 -14.88 5.29 -2.33
N GLY A 72 -14.72 4.48 -3.37
CA GLY A 72 -15.68 4.36 -4.47
C GLY A 72 -15.69 5.59 -5.38
N GLU A 73 -14.56 6.26 -5.56
CA GLU A 73 -14.46 7.46 -6.40
C GLU A 73 -14.71 7.15 -7.88
N GLU A 74 -14.46 5.93 -8.32
CA GLU A 74 -14.89 5.41 -9.61
C GLU A 74 -16.20 4.63 -9.44
N SER A 75 -17.32 5.28 -9.71
CA SER A 75 -18.64 4.61 -9.71
C SER A 75 -18.69 3.56 -10.83
N ASP A 76 -19.48 2.51 -10.63
CA ASP A 76 -19.72 1.43 -11.59
C ASP A 76 -18.48 0.58 -11.96
N ARG A 77 -17.45 0.61 -11.12
CA ARG A 77 -16.28 -0.26 -11.22
C ARG A 77 -16.62 -1.70 -10.84
N GLU A 78 -16.08 -2.63 -11.59
CA GLU A 78 -15.99 -4.04 -11.21
C GLU A 78 -14.51 -4.46 -11.28
N GLY A 79 -13.92 -4.77 -10.13
CA GLY A 79 -12.52 -5.18 -10.04
C GLY A 79 -12.27 -6.10 -8.85
N PRO A 80 -11.06 -6.68 -8.76
CA PRO A 80 -10.71 -7.60 -7.67
C PRO A 80 -10.95 -7.02 -6.27
N TRP A 81 -10.71 -5.72 -6.08
CA TRP A 81 -11.01 -5.06 -4.82
C TRP A 81 -12.51 -5.02 -4.50
N ASP A 82 -13.32 -4.57 -5.45
CA ASP A 82 -14.78 -4.41 -5.28
C ASP A 82 -15.49 -5.75 -5.06
N GLU A 83 -14.95 -6.82 -5.60
CA GLU A 83 -15.44 -8.18 -5.36
C GLU A 83 -15.11 -8.68 -3.95
N SER A 84 -13.99 -8.24 -3.39
CA SER A 84 -13.37 -8.83 -2.20
C SER A 84 -13.61 -8.05 -0.93
N ILE A 85 -13.64 -6.72 -1.00
CA ILE A 85 -13.67 -5.81 0.14
C ILE A 85 -14.91 -4.93 0.07
N THR A 86 -15.58 -4.75 1.21
CA THR A 86 -16.73 -3.83 1.31
C THR A 86 -16.29 -2.38 1.17
N ARG A 87 -17.22 -1.53 0.76
CA ARG A 87 -17.04 -0.09 0.95
C ARG A 87 -17.09 0.25 2.43
N PRO A 88 -16.46 1.37 2.86
CA PRO A 88 -16.56 1.81 4.25
C PRO A 88 -18.01 1.99 4.69
N ASP A 89 -18.33 1.46 5.87
CA ASP A 89 -19.63 1.64 6.52
C ASP A 89 -19.77 3.02 7.19
N GLN A 90 -20.85 3.22 7.97
CA GLN A 90 -21.12 4.49 8.66
C GLN A 90 -20.02 4.86 9.67
N ASP A 91 -19.32 3.86 10.24
CA ASP A 91 -18.23 4.03 11.20
C ASP A 91 -16.84 4.00 10.51
N PHE A 92 -16.80 4.09 9.18
CA PHE A 92 -15.59 4.03 8.37
C PHE A 92 -14.79 2.72 8.51
N ASN A 93 -15.48 1.60 8.76
CA ASN A 93 -14.89 0.27 8.76
C ASN A 93 -15.13 -0.46 7.45
N VAL A 94 -14.20 -1.34 7.11
CA VAL A 94 -14.27 -2.25 5.96
C VAL A 94 -14.15 -3.69 6.41
N GLU A 95 -14.73 -4.60 5.62
CA GLU A 95 -14.80 -6.03 5.89
C GLU A 95 -14.49 -6.82 4.61
N ILE A 96 -14.16 -8.11 4.76
CA ILE A 96 -14.07 -9.03 3.64
C ILE A 96 -15.51 -9.35 3.17
N LYS A 97 -15.78 -9.03 1.90
CA LYS A 97 -17.03 -9.38 1.22
C LYS A 97 -16.98 -10.79 0.64
N LYS A 98 -15.86 -11.11 -0.04
CA LYS A 98 -15.53 -12.42 -0.56
C LYS A 98 -14.02 -12.60 -0.47
N ASP A 99 -13.57 -13.66 0.16
CA ASP A 99 -12.13 -13.90 0.35
C ASP A 99 -11.44 -14.12 -1.02
N PRO A 100 -10.49 -13.25 -1.40
CA PRO A 100 -9.77 -13.37 -2.67
C PRO A 100 -8.64 -14.40 -2.62
N GLY A 101 -8.39 -15.04 -1.48
CA GLY A 101 -7.24 -15.92 -1.27
C GLY A 101 -5.91 -15.18 -1.11
N ILE A 102 -4.81 -15.87 -1.38
CA ILE A 102 -3.43 -15.36 -1.26
C ILE A 102 -2.54 -15.85 -2.41
N ASP A 103 -3.10 -16.42 -3.45
CA ASP A 103 -2.37 -17.09 -4.54
C ASP A 103 -1.56 -16.13 -5.43
N GLU A 104 -1.88 -14.85 -5.44
CA GLU A 104 -1.11 -13.82 -6.12
C GLU A 104 0.10 -13.32 -5.30
N LEU A 105 0.15 -13.63 -4.00
CA LEU A 105 1.23 -13.23 -3.12
C LEU A 105 2.33 -14.29 -3.07
N SER A 106 3.59 -13.89 -3.14
CA SER A 106 4.70 -14.78 -2.82
C SER A 106 4.78 -15.01 -1.30
N ASP A 107 5.45 -16.09 -0.88
CA ASP A 107 5.69 -16.37 0.54
C ASP A 107 6.40 -15.22 1.25
N ALA A 108 7.31 -14.56 0.56
CA ALA A 108 8.05 -13.42 1.08
C ALA A 108 7.14 -12.18 1.26
N GLU A 109 6.26 -11.90 0.31
CA GLU A 109 5.26 -10.83 0.40
C GLU A 109 4.29 -11.08 1.56
N GLU A 110 3.77 -12.29 1.67
CA GLU A 110 2.92 -12.71 2.79
C GLU A 110 3.63 -12.54 4.14
N THR A 111 4.90 -12.90 4.22
CA THR A 111 5.73 -12.74 5.43
C THR A 111 5.85 -11.29 5.85
N ILE A 112 6.12 -10.36 4.92
CA ILE A 112 6.16 -8.92 5.23
C ILE A 112 4.82 -8.42 5.75
N VAL A 113 3.72 -8.76 5.09
CA VAL A 113 2.38 -8.31 5.52
C VAL A 113 2.06 -8.79 6.93
N LYS A 114 2.34 -10.05 7.24
CA LYS A 114 2.18 -10.62 8.59
C LYS A 114 3.07 -9.92 9.62
N SER A 115 4.34 -9.67 9.30
CA SER A 115 5.27 -8.94 10.16
C SER A 115 4.81 -7.51 10.45
N VAL A 116 4.27 -6.82 9.44
CA VAL A 116 3.68 -5.48 9.63
C VAL A 116 2.50 -5.55 10.58
N TYR A 117 1.60 -6.52 10.41
CA TYR A 117 0.47 -6.68 11.32
C TYR A 117 0.91 -7.03 12.75
N GLU A 118 1.89 -7.90 12.95
CA GLU A 118 2.43 -8.24 14.27
C GLU A 118 2.95 -7.01 15.02
N ARG A 119 3.60 -6.07 14.33
CA ARG A 119 4.17 -4.87 14.96
C ARG A 119 3.19 -3.72 15.12
N PHE A 120 2.24 -3.56 14.22
CA PHE A 120 1.37 -2.38 14.13
C PHE A 120 -0.12 -2.71 14.25
N GLY A 121 -0.51 -3.97 14.16
CA GLY A 121 -1.90 -4.41 14.13
C GLY A 121 -2.71 -4.05 15.37
N GLU A 122 -2.08 -3.99 16.54
CA GLU A 122 -2.73 -3.62 17.80
C GLU A 122 -2.78 -2.10 18.05
N MET A 123 -2.06 -1.30 17.25
CA MET A 123 -2.11 0.16 17.37
C MET A 123 -3.50 0.67 16.97
N ASN A 124 -4.02 1.65 17.69
CA ASN A 124 -5.21 2.35 17.23
C ASN A 124 -4.89 3.21 15.99
N GLN A 125 -5.91 3.58 15.24
CA GLN A 125 -5.73 4.28 13.97
C GLN A 125 -5.04 5.65 14.09
N TRP A 126 -5.20 6.33 15.22
CA TRP A 126 -4.63 7.66 15.44
C TRP A 126 -3.16 7.58 15.82
N ASP A 127 -2.78 6.65 16.70
CA ASP A 127 -1.38 6.37 17.01
C ASP A 127 -0.62 5.91 15.77
N LEU A 128 -1.28 5.14 14.89
CA LEU A 128 -0.69 4.70 13.64
C LEU A 128 -0.51 5.88 12.66
N CYS A 129 -1.46 6.83 12.60
CA CYS A 129 -1.27 8.08 11.85
C CYS A 129 -0.06 8.84 12.36
N ASP A 130 0.05 9.06 13.67
CA ASP A 130 1.17 9.78 14.29
C ASP A 130 2.50 9.08 14.03
N PHE A 131 2.52 7.76 14.11
CA PHE A 131 3.71 6.96 13.77
C PHE A 131 4.14 7.21 12.32
N THR A 132 3.22 7.19 11.37
CA THR A 132 3.54 7.39 9.94
C THR A 132 3.97 8.82 9.61
N HIS A 133 3.64 9.82 10.43
CA HIS A 133 4.20 11.18 10.33
C HIS A 133 5.70 11.23 10.63
N SER A 134 6.26 10.23 11.33
CA SER A 134 7.69 10.14 11.60
C SER A 134 8.53 9.70 10.39
N PHE A 135 7.90 9.21 9.34
CA PHE A 135 8.62 8.82 8.12
C PHE A 135 9.19 10.05 7.41
N ALA A 136 10.47 9.97 7.04
CA ALA A 136 11.19 11.11 6.47
C ALA A 136 10.61 11.59 5.11
N GLU A 137 9.96 10.70 4.37
CA GLU A 137 9.32 10.99 3.11
C GLU A 137 7.98 11.73 3.25
N TRP A 138 7.37 11.73 4.43
CA TRP A 138 6.13 12.45 4.66
C TRP A 138 6.39 13.96 4.81
N VAL A 139 5.64 14.75 4.07
CA VAL A 139 5.65 16.23 4.13
C VAL A 139 4.24 16.69 4.38
N ASP A 140 4.06 17.60 5.34
CA ASP A 140 2.75 18.19 5.65
C ASP A 140 2.14 18.86 4.41
N PRO A 141 1.04 18.34 3.86
CA PRO A 141 0.44 18.86 2.64
C PRO A 141 -0.47 20.08 2.88
N ARG A 142 -0.67 20.47 4.14
CA ARG A 142 -1.50 21.62 4.53
C ARG A 142 -2.89 21.60 3.90
N GLY A 143 -3.61 20.51 4.07
CA GLY A 143 -4.97 20.31 3.57
C GLY A 143 -5.07 19.85 2.11
N SER A 144 -3.93 19.64 1.41
CA SER A 144 -3.89 19.09 0.06
C SER A 144 -3.30 17.67 0.04
N SER A 145 -2.74 17.24 -1.08
CA SER A 145 -1.95 16.01 -1.19
C SER A 145 -0.66 16.28 -1.96
N ILE A 146 0.44 15.68 -1.51
CA ILE A 146 1.75 15.82 -2.14
C ILE A 146 2.23 14.42 -2.56
N PRO A 147 2.56 14.19 -3.85
CA PRO A 147 3.11 12.91 -4.28
C PRO A 147 4.38 12.54 -3.53
N ILE A 148 4.52 11.25 -3.17
CA ILE A 148 5.73 10.64 -2.63
C ILE A 148 6.32 9.75 -3.71
N ASP A 149 7.56 10.01 -4.10
CA ASP A 149 8.29 9.14 -5.03
C ASP A 149 9.04 8.03 -4.27
N TYR A 150 9.33 6.92 -4.94
CA TYR A 150 10.16 5.86 -4.37
C TYR A 150 11.54 6.38 -3.93
N ARG A 151 12.08 7.37 -4.65
CA ARG A 151 13.34 8.03 -4.28
C ARG A 151 13.26 8.71 -2.91
N ASP A 152 12.13 9.31 -2.58
CA ASP A 152 11.92 9.99 -1.29
C ASP A 152 11.96 8.97 -0.14
N ILE A 153 11.30 7.82 -0.32
CA ILE A 153 11.30 6.71 0.65
C ILE A 153 12.72 6.17 0.84
N LEU A 154 13.41 5.87 -0.27
CA LEU A 154 14.76 5.30 -0.24
C LEU A 154 15.77 6.26 0.39
N LYS A 155 15.69 7.54 0.05
CA LYS A 155 16.53 8.59 0.63
C LYS A 155 16.25 8.79 2.11
N GLY A 156 14.97 8.84 2.48
CA GLY A 156 14.53 8.94 3.87
C GLY A 156 14.99 7.76 4.75
N ALA A 157 15.16 6.59 4.15
CA ALA A 157 15.72 5.40 4.81
C ALA A 157 17.26 5.33 4.81
N GLY A 158 17.94 6.36 4.31
CA GLY A 158 19.40 6.47 4.34
C GLY A 158 20.13 5.72 3.21
N LYS A 159 19.42 5.37 2.12
CA LYS A 159 20.06 4.80 0.94
C LYS A 159 20.94 5.83 0.24
N THR A 160 22.07 5.39 -0.28
CA THR A 160 22.97 6.22 -1.09
C THR A 160 22.41 6.51 -2.47
N ASP A 161 22.85 7.56 -3.14
CA ASP A 161 22.39 7.91 -4.50
C ASP A 161 22.66 6.77 -5.50
N ILE A 162 23.75 6.01 -5.32
CA ILE A 162 24.09 4.85 -6.16
C ILE A 162 23.06 3.73 -5.96
N GLU A 163 22.72 3.40 -4.69
CA GLU A 163 21.70 2.39 -4.36
C GLU A 163 20.33 2.82 -4.92
N ILE A 164 19.95 4.09 -4.72
CA ILE A 164 18.68 4.64 -5.22
C ILE A 164 18.60 4.51 -6.73
N THR A 165 19.64 4.94 -7.46
CA THR A 165 19.67 4.83 -8.91
C THR A 165 19.53 3.38 -9.35
N SER A 166 20.29 2.46 -8.76
CA SER A 166 20.20 1.03 -9.08
C SER A 166 18.80 0.46 -8.85
N ILE A 167 18.13 0.82 -7.75
CA ILE A 167 16.76 0.36 -7.44
C ILE A 167 15.75 0.92 -8.44
N ILE A 168 15.86 2.19 -8.78
CA ILE A 168 14.95 2.82 -9.75
C ILE A 168 15.12 2.22 -11.13
N ASP A 169 16.36 1.98 -11.59
CA ASP A 169 16.63 1.34 -12.87
C ASP A 169 16.04 -0.09 -12.94
N GLU A 170 16.12 -0.86 -11.84
CA GLU A 170 15.48 -2.18 -11.75
C GLU A 170 13.95 -2.09 -11.86
N LEU A 171 13.33 -1.11 -11.21
CA LEU A 171 11.87 -0.90 -11.26
C LEU A 171 11.43 -0.43 -12.66
N GLU A 172 12.21 0.42 -13.32
CA GLU A 172 11.93 0.85 -14.70
C GLU A 172 12.06 -0.31 -15.69
N ASN A 173 13.08 -1.16 -15.53
CA ASN A 173 13.23 -2.35 -16.35
C ASN A 173 12.06 -3.33 -16.16
N LEU A 174 11.59 -3.52 -14.93
CA LEU A 174 10.39 -4.32 -14.63
C LEU A 174 9.16 -3.76 -15.34
N ALA A 175 8.97 -2.44 -15.28
CA ALA A 175 7.86 -1.77 -15.97
C ALA A 175 7.91 -1.95 -17.51
N LEU A 176 9.10 -1.94 -18.09
CA LEU A 176 9.27 -2.19 -19.53
C LEU A 176 8.92 -3.63 -19.91
N MET A 177 9.30 -4.61 -19.07
CA MET A 177 8.95 -6.02 -19.27
C MET A 177 7.45 -6.25 -19.17
N ASP A 178 6.78 -5.68 -18.16
CA ASP A 178 5.33 -5.78 -17.99
C ASP A 178 4.57 -5.23 -19.21
N ASN A 179 5.02 -4.11 -19.75
CA ASN A 179 4.42 -3.52 -20.96
C ASN A 179 4.66 -4.36 -22.23
N ALA A 180 5.81 -5.01 -22.33
CA ALA A 180 6.13 -5.86 -23.49
C ALA A 180 5.32 -7.16 -23.51
N MET A 181 4.98 -7.72 -22.32
CA MET A 181 4.20 -8.95 -22.19
C MET A 181 2.69 -8.73 -22.24
N GLY A 182 2.22 -7.49 -22.06
CA GLY A 182 0.81 -7.11 -22.08
C GLY A 182 0.24 -6.70 -23.45
N GLN A 183 0.99 -6.92 -24.54
CA GLN A 183 0.53 -6.66 -25.93
C GLN A 183 0.09 -7.93 -26.62
#